data_38ccc360da4464f9cb9ae2759a7a9c3c
#
_entry.id   38ccc360da4464f9cb9ae2759a7a9c3c
#
_cell.length_a   1.000
_cell.length_b   1.000
_cell.length_c   1.000
_cell.angle_alpha   90.00
_cell.angle_beta   90.00
_cell.angle_gamma   90.00
#
_symmetry.space_group_name_H-M   'P 1'
#
loop_
_entity.id
_entity.type
_entity.pdbx_description
1 polymer ?
#
loop_
_entity_poly.entity_id
_entity_poly.type
_entity_poly.pdbx_seq_one_letter_code
_entity_poly.pdbx_strand_id
1 'polypeptide(L)'
;MTTSTIRRGFLPVYAGVLTAVFALSVITGFTRPRSASFDEIDVGRINVREPDGTLRLVLSSKAQFPGLYFEGKEYEHPNRSTAGLLFFNDEGTESGGLIYGGAKDADGGVDAYSHLSFDQYEQDQGSEEHTSELQSQR
;
A
#
# COMPACT_ATOMS: atom_id res chain seq x y z
N MET A 1 -65.47 6.49 10.58
CA MET A 1 -64.77 7.20 9.50
C MET A 1 -63.41 7.80 9.93
N THR A 2 -62.60 7.14 10.79
CA THR A 2 -61.40 7.74 11.42
C THR A 2 -60.08 7.09 10.98
N THR A 3 -60.08 6.01 10.25
CA THR A 3 -58.88 5.24 9.87
C THR A 3 -58.15 5.74 8.64
N SER A 4 -58.78 6.56 7.78
CA SER A 4 -58.13 7.03 6.55
C SER A 4 -57.24 8.27 6.72
N THR A 5 -57.48 9.07 7.77
CA THR A 5 -56.73 10.31 8.02
C THR A 5 -55.36 10.02 8.64
N ILE A 6 -55.28 8.99 9.50
CA ILE A 6 -54.01 8.57 10.14
C ILE A 6 -53.04 8.00 9.10
N ARG A 7 -53.52 7.27 8.13
CA ARG A 7 -52.70 6.71 7.00
C ARG A 7 -52.13 7.78 6.08
N ARG A 8 -52.85 8.90 5.86
CA ARG A 8 -52.37 9.99 4.98
C ARG A 8 -51.23 10.80 5.56
N GLY A 9 -51.15 10.93 6.90
CA GLY A 9 -50.02 11.63 7.55
C GLY A 9 -48.80 10.76 7.81
N PHE A 10 -48.99 9.45 8.02
CA PHE A 10 -47.90 8.55 8.37
C PHE A 10 -46.90 8.33 7.22
N LEU A 11 -47.36 8.16 5.99
CA LEU A 11 -46.51 7.89 4.83
C LEU A 11 -45.50 9.01 4.53
N PRO A 12 -45.89 10.29 4.48
CA PRO A 12 -44.95 11.37 4.22
C PRO A 12 -43.95 11.58 5.37
N VAL A 13 -44.38 11.41 6.62
CA VAL A 13 -43.50 11.48 7.79
C VAL A 13 -42.49 10.33 7.77
N TYR A 14 -42.92 9.11 7.53
CA TYR A 14 -42.05 7.95 7.40
C TYR A 14 -41.04 8.10 6.26
N ALA A 15 -41.51 8.54 5.09
CA ALA A 15 -40.62 8.80 3.92
C ALA A 15 -39.57 9.90 4.24
N GLY A 16 -39.99 10.99 4.91
CA GLY A 16 -39.11 12.06 5.32
C GLY A 16 -38.00 11.60 6.28
N VAL A 17 -38.40 10.80 7.30
CA VAL A 17 -37.42 10.24 8.26
C VAL A 17 -36.42 9.30 7.52
N LEU A 18 -36.92 8.41 6.66
CA LEU A 18 -36.08 7.49 5.90
C LEU A 18 -35.09 8.22 5.01
N THR A 19 -35.56 9.27 4.31
CA THR A 19 -34.69 10.12 3.47
C THR A 19 -33.65 10.85 4.30
N ALA A 20 -34.02 11.39 5.45
CA ALA A 20 -33.08 12.07 6.35
C ALA A 20 -32.01 11.12 6.91
N VAL A 21 -32.41 9.91 7.33
CA VAL A 21 -31.47 8.87 7.80
C VAL A 21 -30.54 8.44 6.67
N PHE A 22 -31.07 8.23 5.48
CA PHE A 22 -30.25 7.87 4.31
C PHE A 22 -29.26 8.99 3.95
N ALA A 23 -29.72 10.24 3.87
CA ALA A 23 -28.85 11.38 3.60
C ALA A 23 -27.75 11.53 4.64
N LEU A 24 -28.08 11.38 5.94
CA LEU A 24 -27.11 11.43 7.02
C LEU A 24 -26.09 10.29 6.92
N SER A 25 -26.54 9.07 6.60
CA SER A 25 -25.65 7.91 6.41
C SER A 25 -24.69 8.10 5.23
N VAL A 26 -25.17 8.68 4.14
CA VAL A 26 -24.33 9.03 2.97
C VAL A 26 -23.30 10.08 3.35
N ILE A 27 -23.70 11.17 4.01
CA ILE A 27 -22.79 12.26 4.41
C ILE A 27 -21.73 11.75 5.39
N THR A 28 -22.12 10.96 6.40
CA THR A 28 -21.16 10.43 7.38
C THR A 28 -20.28 9.33 6.82
N GLY A 29 -20.75 8.55 5.84
CA GLY A 29 -19.98 7.52 5.16
C GLY A 29 -18.84 8.07 4.30
N PHE A 30 -18.91 9.33 3.85
CA PHE A 30 -17.86 9.99 3.09
C PHE A 30 -16.81 10.73 3.93
N THR A 31 -17.03 10.89 5.23
CA THR A 31 -16.02 11.48 6.12
C THR A 31 -14.96 10.43 6.47
N ARG A 32 -13.87 10.40 5.69
CA ARG A 32 -12.71 9.57 6.05
C ARG A 32 -12.03 10.15 7.29
N PRO A 33 -11.76 9.36 8.32
CA PRO A 33 -10.96 9.83 9.44
C PRO A 33 -9.57 10.21 8.92
N ARG A 34 -9.05 11.38 9.33
CA ARG A 34 -7.71 11.85 8.96
C ARG A 34 -6.60 11.05 9.65
N SER A 35 -6.94 10.36 10.71
CA SER A 35 -6.03 9.50 11.46
C SER A 35 -6.80 8.31 12.04
N ALA A 36 -6.13 7.17 12.12
CA ALA A 36 -6.62 5.99 12.81
C ALA A 36 -5.49 5.45 13.70
N SER A 37 -5.85 4.89 14.86
CA SER A 37 -4.91 4.23 15.77
C SER A 37 -5.30 2.77 15.85
N PHE A 38 -4.29 1.90 15.76
CA PHE A 38 -4.46 0.45 15.81
C PHE A 38 -3.40 -0.12 16.76
N ASP A 39 -3.77 -1.13 17.54
CA ASP A 39 -2.82 -1.89 18.35
C ASP A 39 -2.04 -2.88 17.46
N GLU A 40 -2.68 -3.42 16.43
CA GLU A 40 -2.11 -4.36 15.47
C GLU A 40 -2.79 -4.20 14.10
N ILE A 41 -2.04 -4.44 13.02
CA ILE A 41 -2.56 -4.44 11.64
C ILE A 41 -2.00 -5.64 10.88
N ASP A 42 -2.87 -6.53 10.43
CA ASP A 42 -2.56 -7.62 9.50
C ASP A 42 -2.94 -7.21 8.08
N VAL A 43 -1.93 -6.92 7.26
CA VAL A 43 -2.13 -6.48 5.87
C VAL A 43 -1.15 -7.16 4.92
N GLY A 44 -1.55 -7.36 3.68
CA GLY A 44 -0.68 -7.87 2.63
C GLY A 44 0.28 -6.83 2.07
N ARG A 45 -0.14 -5.54 2.04
CA ARG A 45 0.65 -4.42 1.51
C ARG A 45 0.25 -3.10 2.14
N ILE A 46 1.24 -2.26 2.43
CA ILE A 46 1.08 -0.86 2.86
C ILE A 46 1.75 0.03 1.82
N ASN A 47 1.03 1.05 1.37
CA ASN A 47 1.57 2.11 0.50
C ASN A 47 1.57 3.44 1.26
N VAL A 48 2.71 4.09 1.35
CA VAL A 48 2.82 5.47 1.80
C VAL A 48 2.84 6.37 0.56
N ARG A 49 1.93 7.36 0.54
CA ARG A 49 1.76 8.27 -0.60
C ARG A 49 1.76 9.72 -0.15
N GLU A 50 2.28 10.57 -1.00
CA GLU A 50 2.13 12.01 -0.87
C GLU A 50 0.66 12.44 -1.14
N PRO A 51 0.28 13.67 -0.77
CA PRO A 51 -1.07 14.19 -1.02
C PRO A 51 -1.48 14.21 -2.51
N ASP A 52 -0.53 14.33 -3.42
CA ASP A 52 -0.73 14.27 -4.87
C ASP A 52 -0.88 12.84 -5.41
N GLY A 53 -0.65 11.84 -4.56
CA GLY A 53 -0.73 10.42 -4.90
C GLY A 53 0.60 9.75 -5.24
N THR A 54 1.71 10.50 -5.29
CA THR A 54 3.05 9.96 -5.54
C THR A 54 3.40 8.90 -4.51
N LEU A 55 3.81 7.73 -4.95
CA LEU A 55 4.21 6.63 -4.08
C LEU A 55 5.60 6.90 -3.50
N ARG A 56 5.77 6.75 -2.19
CA ARG A 56 7.03 7.01 -1.47
C ARG A 56 7.63 5.76 -0.85
N LEU A 57 6.77 4.83 -0.44
CA LEU A 57 7.21 3.60 0.19
C LEU A 57 6.16 2.51 -0.01
N VAL A 58 6.62 1.30 -0.24
CA VAL A 58 5.81 0.07 -0.20
C VAL A 58 6.41 -0.88 0.80
N LEU A 59 5.61 -1.36 1.75
CA LEU A 59 5.90 -2.55 2.55
C LEU A 59 4.96 -3.65 2.08
N SER A 60 5.50 -4.81 1.68
CA SER A 60 4.67 -5.84 1.07
C SER A 60 5.06 -7.27 1.43
N SER A 61 4.05 -8.11 1.55
CA SER A 61 4.20 -9.56 1.55
C SER A 61 4.63 -10.06 0.17
N LYS A 62 5.13 -11.29 0.10
CA LYS A 62 5.54 -11.94 -1.15
C LYS A 62 4.43 -11.99 -2.20
N ALA A 63 3.18 -12.22 -1.77
CA ALA A 63 2.04 -12.35 -2.69
C ALA A 63 1.59 -11.03 -3.34
N GLN A 64 1.94 -9.90 -2.73
CA GLN A 64 1.53 -8.56 -3.19
C GLN A 64 2.73 -7.64 -3.47
N PHE A 65 3.92 -8.22 -3.64
CA PHE A 65 5.11 -7.46 -3.98
C PHE A 65 4.94 -6.80 -5.35
N PRO A 66 5.21 -5.50 -5.47
CA PRO A 66 4.96 -4.77 -6.71
C PRO A 66 5.97 -5.12 -7.80
N GLY A 67 5.59 -4.79 -9.05
CA GLY A 67 6.50 -4.72 -10.18
C GLY A 67 7.52 -3.58 -10.06
N LEU A 68 8.23 -3.31 -11.15
CA LEU A 68 9.15 -2.18 -11.25
C LEU A 68 8.37 -0.87 -11.39
N TYR A 69 8.74 0.15 -10.63
CA TYR A 69 8.15 1.49 -10.77
C TYR A 69 9.12 2.46 -11.44
N PHE A 70 8.63 3.12 -12.48
CA PHE A 70 9.32 4.20 -13.17
C PHE A 70 8.35 5.34 -13.46
N GLU A 71 8.68 6.56 -13.05
CA GLU A 71 7.83 7.76 -13.19
C GLU A 71 6.38 7.54 -12.72
N GLY A 72 6.22 6.95 -11.55
CA GLY A 72 4.91 6.69 -10.93
C GLY A 72 4.10 5.57 -11.57
N LYS A 73 4.62 4.90 -12.60
CA LYS A 73 3.95 3.81 -13.31
C LYS A 73 4.55 2.45 -12.95
N GLU A 74 3.70 1.50 -12.63
CA GLU A 74 4.09 0.12 -12.36
C GLU A 74 4.20 -0.70 -13.66
N TYR A 75 5.31 -1.42 -13.81
CA TYR A 75 5.59 -2.35 -14.90
C TYR A 75 5.72 -3.75 -14.34
N GLU A 76 5.16 -4.73 -15.03
CA GLU A 76 5.30 -6.12 -14.66
C GLU A 76 6.77 -6.56 -14.66
N HIS A 77 7.20 -7.27 -13.61
CA HIS A 77 8.55 -7.80 -13.49
C HIS A 77 8.51 -9.26 -13.03
N PRO A 78 8.84 -10.23 -13.91
CA PRO A 78 8.59 -11.66 -13.67
C PRO A 78 9.38 -12.26 -12.51
N ASN A 79 10.49 -11.64 -12.10
CA ASN A 79 11.38 -12.17 -11.05
C ASN A 79 11.13 -11.56 -9.66
N ARG A 80 10.08 -10.75 -9.48
CA ARG A 80 9.77 -10.12 -8.20
C ARG A 80 8.82 -10.98 -7.36
N SER A 81 9.36 -12.04 -6.75
CA SER A 81 8.64 -12.97 -5.89
C SER A 81 9.19 -12.97 -4.45
N THR A 82 9.42 -11.79 -3.88
CA THR A 82 10.02 -11.61 -2.56
C THR A 82 9.08 -10.83 -1.63
N ALA A 83 9.39 -10.77 -0.34
CA ALA A 83 8.79 -9.84 0.60
C ALA A 83 9.77 -8.73 0.92
N GLY A 84 9.28 -7.55 1.29
CA GLY A 84 10.17 -6.47 1.65
C GLY A 84 9.56 -5.10 1.57
N LEU A 85 10.45 -4.12 1.41
CA LEU A 85 10.16 -2.72 1.45
C LEU A 85 10.87 -2.04 0.28
N LEU A 86 10.15 -1.20 -0.48
CA LEU A 86 10.69 -0.42 -1.59
C LEU A 86 10.60 1.06 -1.29
N PHE A 87 11.64 1.81 -1.69
CA PHE A 87 11.72 3.25 -1.61
C PHE A 87 11.49 3.87 -2.99
N PHE A 88 10.87 5.07 -3.02
CA PHE A 88 10.59 5.79 -4.25
C PHE A 88 11.04 7.24 -4.13
N ASN A 89 11.63 7.77 -5.18
CA ASN A 89 12.01 9.17 -5.29
C ASN A 89 10.79 10.09 -5.47
N ASP A 90 11.01 11.39 -5.63
CA ASP A 90 9.94 12.39 -5.75
C ASP A 90 9.13 12.27 -7.04
N GLU A 91 9.65 11.54 -8.03
CA GLU A 91 8.98 11.25 -9.30
C GLU A 91 8.21 9.92 -9.27
N GLY A 92 8.27 9.19 -8.15
CA GLY A 92 7.67 7.87 -8.01
C GLY A 92 8.43 6.76 -8.73
N THR A 93 9.71 7.00 -9.05
CA THR A 93 10.63 5.99 -9.56
C THR A 93 11.27 5.24 -8.38
N GLU A 94 11.40 3.94 -8.52
CA GLU A 94 12.08 3.11 -7.52
C GLU A 94 13.53 3.57 -7.33
N SER A 95 13.94 3.73 -6.08
CA SER A 95 15.26 4.22 -5.68
C SER A 95 15.93 3.30 -4.66
N GLY A 96 15.51 2.05 -4.59
CA GLY A 96 16.07 1.02 -3.74
C GLY A 96 15.06 0.31 -2.87
N GLY A 97 15.54 -0.58 -2.01
CA GLY A 97 14.67 -1.35 -1.13
C GLY A 97 15.41 -2.28 -0.19
N LEU A 98 14.65 -2.87 0.71
CA LEU A 98 15.07 -4.00 1.54
C LEU A 98 14.22 -5.20 1.18
N ILE A 99 14.85 -6.24 0.65
CA ILE A 99 14.20 -7.52 0.37
C ILE A 99 14.81 -8.62 1.23
N TYR A 100 14.00 -9.61 1.58
CA TYR A 100 14.45 -10.75 2.37
C TYR A 100 13.59 -11.98 2.09
N GLY A 101 14.16 -13.12 2.33
CA GLY A 101 13.49 -14.40 2.23
C GLY A 101 14.36 -15.52 2.77
N GLY A 102 13.81 -16.70 2.76
CA GLY A 102 14.53 -17.91 3.11
C GLY A 102 13.60 -19.04 3.50
N ALA A 103 14.02 -20.24 3.17
CA ALA A 103 13.35 -21.48 3.53
C ALA A 103 14.36 -22.63 3.61
N LYS A 104 13.93 -23.73 4.21
CA LYS A 104 14.62 -25.02 4.03
C LYS A 104 14.07 -25.69 2.78
N ASP A 105 14.97 -26.24 1.99
CA ASP A 105 14.61 -27.12 0.89
C ASP A 105 14.16 -28.53 1.37
N ALA A 106 13.78 -29.40 0.44
CA ALA A 106 13.31 -30.74 0.75
C ALA A 106 14.41 -31.64 1.38
N ASP A 107 15.69 -31.33 1.16
CA ASP A 107 16.86 -32.07 1.65
C ASP A 107 17.42 -31.47 2.96
N GLY A 108 16.77 -30.42 3.47
CA GLY A 108 17.15 -29.72 4.71
C GLY A 108 18.23 -28.66 4.53
N GLY A 109 18.64 -28.36 3.30
CA GLY A 109 19.47 -27.22 2.96
C GLY A 109 18.74 -25.90 3.26
N VAL A 110 19.50 -24.86 3.58
CA VAL A 110 18.94 -23.54 3.87
C VAL A 110 19.26 -22.59 2.72
N ASP A 111 18.22 -22.05 2.10
CA ASP A 111 18.30 -20.90 1.18
C ASP A 111 17.74 -19.68 1.91
N ALA A 112 18.60 -18.72 2.24
CA ALA A 112 18.20 -17.51 2.95
C ALA A 112 18.98 -16.32 2.39
N TYR A 113 18.27 -15.22 2.15
CA TYR A 113 18.85 -14.00 1.62
C TYR A 113 18.22 -12.76 2.28
N SER A 114 19.00 -11.71 2.35
CA SER A 114 18.55 -10.34 2.61
C SER A 114 19.42 -9.39 1.81
N HIS A 115 18.79 -8.38 1.23
CA HIS A 115 19.46 -7.39 0.39
C HIS A 115 18.87 -6.01 0.68
N LEU A 116 19.73 -5.04 0.95
CA LEU A 116 19.40 -3.63 1.08
C LEU A 116 20.14 -2.87 -0.03
N SER A 117 19.38 -2.19 -0.89
CA SER A 117 19.93 -1.37 -1.96
C SER A 117 19.49 0.08 -1.84
N PHE A 118 20.33 0.97 -2.35
CA PHE A 118 20.05 2.37 -2.61
C PHE A 118 20.54 2.67 -4.03
N ASP A 119 19.60 2.93 -4.93
CA ASP A 119 19.91 3.16 -6.32
C ASP A 119 20.23 4.63 -6.55
N GLN A 120 21.15 4.91 -7.45
CA GLN A 120 21.40 6.27 -7.90
C GLN A 120 20.28 6.73 -8.81
N TYR A 121 20.12 8.05 -8.95
CA TYR A 121 19.10 8.63 -9.81
C TYR A 121 19.24 8.10 -11.26
N GLU A 122 18.13 7.56 -11.78
CA GLU A 122 18.06 6.90 -13.11
C GLU A 122 19.01 5.71 -13.32
N GLN A 123 19.56 5.13 -12.25
CA GLN A 123 20.40 3.94 -12.32
C GLN A 123 19.82 2.82 -11.48
N ASP A 124 19.84 1.62 -12.02
CA ASP A 124 19.54 0.40 -11.30
C ASP A 124 20.80 -0.06 -10.54
N GLN A 125 20.66 -0.36 -9.23
CA GLN A 125 21.69 -0.95 -8.39
C GLN A 125 23.02 -0.18 -8.22
N GLY A 126 22.99 1.16 -8.18
CA GLY A 126 24.20 1.98 -8.02
C GLY A 126 24.98 1.80 -6.71
N SER A 127 24.42 1.13 -5.69
CA SER A 127 25.06 0.96 -4.38
C SER A 127 26.12 -0.16 -4.33
N GLU A 128 26.07 -1.13 -5.23
CA GLU A 128 27.06 -2.22 -5.27
C GLU A 128 28.45 -1.74 -5.76
N GLU A 129 28.49 -0.74 -6.62
CA GLU A 129 29.76 -0.18 -7.13
C GLU A 129 30.54 0.58 -6.05
N HIS A 130 29.86 1.29 -5.16
CA HIS A 130 30.51 2.02 -4.07
C HIS A 130 31.11 1.12 -3.00
N THR A 131 30.53 -0.05 -2.74
CA THR A 131 31.11 -1.02 -1.80
C THR A 131 32.37 -1.69 -2.34
N SER A 132 32.45 -1.90 -3.64
CA SER A 132 33.65 -2.49 -4.27
C SER A 132 34.84 -1.53 -4.30
N GLU A 133 34.63 -0.22 -4.46
CA GLU A 133 35.68 0.78 -4.40
C GLU A 133 36.30 0.94 -3.00
N LEU A 134 35.46 0.88 -1.96
CA LEU A 134 35.95 0.94 -0.56
C LEU A 134 36.72 -0.31 -0.15
N GLN A 135 36.44 -1.47 -0.74
CA GLN A 135 37.19 -2.70 -0.50
C GLN A 135 38.53 -2.74 -1.23
N SER A 136 38.65 -2.06 -2.36
CA SER A 136 39.90 -2.01 -3.13
C SER A 136 40.96 -1.04 -2.55
N GLN A 137 40.57 -0.18 -1.58
CA GLN A 137 41.46 0.78 -0.93
C GLN A 137 42.00 0.29 0.43
N ARG A 138 41.74 -0.95 0.81
CA ARG A 138 42.32 -1.61 2.00
C ARG A 138 43.27 -2.70 1.58
#